data_40ade5155a6d55896083f3f89943c6c2
#
_entry.id   40ade5155a6d55896083f3f89943c6c2
#
_cell.length_a   1.000
_cell.length_b   1.000
_cell.length_c   1.000
_cell.angle_alpha   90.00
_cell.angle_beta   90.00
_cell.angle_gamma   90.00
#
_symmetry.space_group_name_H-M   'P 1'
#
loop_
_entity.id
_entity.type
_entity.pdbx_description
1 polymer ?
#
loop_
_entity_poly.entity_id
_entity_poly.type
_entity_poly.pdbx_seq_one_letter_code
_entity_poly.pdbx_strand_id
1 'polypeptide(L)'
;MAIDLRSDTVTRPSAAMREAIANAPVGDDVYSDDPTVNSLEERVAAMFGKEAGVFTPTGSLANQLAIRMLVAPGEELIAETNSHIVRAELGAAAVFSGITTRTFPAKNGLLKASDALEIARPNSGPYLVSTTAIAVENTHNFGGGTVQPISEIAALRKGADELGLALHLDGARIWNAHVASGVSFTEYGKYFDTISVCLSKGLGAPVGSVMLSTKDRVAKARLWRKRYGAGMRQIGLLAAGAHYALDNNIDRLAEDHRRAQELATAIAAVDSSLIDPTTVHTNIVGLDLAALPITAAELAARCKDAGLWISALGPKYARLVTHLDFDDAQCAEAIEILKKALVA
;
A
#
# COMPACT_ATOMS: atom_id res chain seq x y z
N MET A 1 26.54 -6.88 -7.22
CA MET A 1 25.68 -5.70 -6.97
C MET A 1 25.13 -5.83 -5.57
N ALA A 2 24.93 -4.74 -4.82
CA ALA A 2 24.32 -4.85 -3.49
C ALA A 2 22.89 -5.38 -3.58
N ILE A 3 22.50 -6.23 -2.62
CA ILE A 3 21.12 -6.71 -2.47
C ILE A 3 20.31 -5.61 -1.80
N ASP A 4 19.24 -5.13 -2.42
CA ASP A 4 18.43 -4.02 -1.89
C ASP A 4 17.05 -4.49 -1.47
N LEU A 5 16.86 -4.69 -0.16
CA LEU A 5 15.58 -5.07 0.46
C LEU A 5 14.94 -3.93 1.26
N ARG A 6 15.25 -2.67 0.93
CA ARG A 6 14.65 -1.51 1.64
C ARG A 6 13.16 -1.37 1.37
N SER A 7 12.72 -1.62 0.12
CA SER A 7 11.33 -1.48 -0.31
C SER A 7 11.13 -2.13 -1.68
N ASP A 8 9.91 -2.58 -1.97
CA ASP A 8 9.48 -2.98 -3.31
C ASP A 8 9.33 -1.80 -4.29
N THR A 9 9.52 -0.58 -3.82
CA THR A 9 9.58 0.64 -4.66
C THR A 9 10.91 0.83 -5.38
N VAL A 10 11.93 0.01 -5.06
CA VAL A 10 13.25 0.07 -5.74
C VAL A 10 13.29 -0.75 -7.03
N THR A 11 12.21 -1.49 -7.33
CA THR A 11 12.09 -2.30 -8.55
C THR A 11 12.25 -1.46 -9.81
N ARG A 12 12.83 -2.07 -10.84
CA ARG A 12 13.10 -1.43 -12.12
C ARG A 12 12.25 -2.06 -13.23
N PRO A 13 11.73 -1.26 -14.17
CA PRO A 13 10.98 -1.80 -15.28
C PRO A 13 11.87 -2.71 -16.14
N SER A 14 11.37 -3.91 -16.45
CA SER A 14 12.04 -4.88 -17.33
C SER A 14 12.23 -4.31 -18.74
N ALA A 15 13.09 -4.97 -19.55
CA ALA A 15 13.28 -4.57 -20.96
C ALA A 15 11.94 -4.59 -21.73
N ALA A 16 11.14 -5.65 -21.56
CA ALA A 16 9.83 -5.76 -22.21
C ALA A 16 8.84 -4.70 -21.74
N MET A 17 8.82 -4.36 -20.44
CA MET A 17 7.99 -3.26 -19.94
C MET A 17 8.44 -1.92 -20.53
N ARG A 18 9.74 -1.66 -20.65
CA ARG A 18 10.26 -0.44 -21.28
C ARG A 18 9.88 -0.35 -22.76
N GLU A 19 9.88 -1.46 -23.48
CA GLU A 19 9.41 -1.53 -24.86
C GLU A 19 7.90 -1.21 -24.95
N ALA A 20 7.08 -1.78 -24.06
CA ALA A 20 5.66 -1.45 -23.98
C ALA A 20 5.42 0.05 -23.71
N ILE A 21 6.21 0.65 -22.81
CA ILE A 21 6.17 2.09 -22.53
C ILE A 21 6.53 2.91 -23.78
N ALA A 22 7.63 2.55 -24.46
CA ALA A 22 8.12 3.31 -25.62
C ALA A 22 7.15 3.29 -26.82
N ASN A 23 6.38 2.22 -26.99
CA ASN A 23 5.47 2.03 -28.12
C ASN A 23 3.99 2.30 -27.76
N ALA A 24 3.70 2.86 -26.57
CA ALA A 24 2.33 3.09 -26.15
C ALA A 24 1.62 4.11 -27.04
N PRO A 25 0.39 3.84 -27.51
CA PRO A 25 -0.48 4.86 -28.08
C PRO A 25 -0.81 5.92 -27.03
N VAL A 26 -0.66 7.20 -27.38
CA VAL A 26 -0.88 8.31 -26.43
C VAL A 26 -1.73 9.42 -27.03
N GLY A 27 -2.37 10.17 -26.14
CA GLY A 27 -3.10 11.40 -26.41
C GLY A 27 -2.97 12.35 -25.21
N ASP A 28 -3.73 13.42 -25.16
CA ASP A 28 -3.73 14.32 -24.00
C ASP A 28 -4.79 13.91 -22.97
N ASP A 29 -4.36 13.47 -21.78
CA ASP A 29 -5.25 13.07 -20.67
C ASP A 29 -6.19 14.20 -20.22
N VAL A 30 -5.80 15.47 -20.40
CA VAL A 30 -6.65 16.62 -20.04
C VAL A 30 -7.90 16.70 -20.93
N TYR A 31 -7.78 16.26 -22.18
CA TYR A 31 -8.91 16.18 -23.12
C TYR A 31 -9.56 14.79 -23.13
N SER A 32 -9.09 13.87 -22.29
CA SER A 32 -9.51 12.46 -22.28
C SER A 32 -9.21 11.71 -23.59
N ASP A 33 -8.19 12.14 -24.33
CA ASP A 33 -7.81 11.60 -25.63
C ASP A 33 -6.74 10.50 -25.56
N ASP A 34 -6.14 10.28 -24.36
CA ASP A 34 -5.09 9.26 -24.18
C ASP A 34 -5.72 7.86 -24.05
N PRO A 35 -5.63 7.01 -25.11
CA PRO A 35 -6.33 5.72 -25.10
C PRO A 35 -5.75 4.74 -24.08
N THR A 36 -4.44 4.84 -23.79
CA THR A 36 -3.77 3.89 -22.91
C THR A 36 -4.12 4.13 -21.45
N VAL A 37 -4.14 5.39 -21.00
CA VAL A 37 -4.56 5.67 -19.62
C VAL A 37 -6.06 5.45 -19.43
N ASN A 38 -6.89 5.79 -20.43
CA ASN A 38 -8.33 5.55 -20.36
C ASN A 38 -8.63 4.07 -20.17
N SER A 39 -8.02 3.20 -20.98
CA SER A 39 -8.20 1.74 -20.87
C SER A 39 -7.66 1.17 -19.56
N LEU A 40 -6.57 1.74 -19.00
CA LEU A 40 -6.06 1.33 -17.68
C LEU A 40 -7.06 1.66 -16.57
N GLU A 41 -7.59 2.88 -16.57
CA GLU A 41 -8.57 3.32 -15.57
C GLU A 41 -9.85 2.45 -15.60
N GLU A 42 -10.37 2.17 -16.80
CA GLU A 42 -11.52 1.27 -17.01
C GLU A 42 -11.21 -0.15 -16.54
N ARG A 43 -10.05 -0.69 -16.93
CA ARG A 43 -9.62 -2.05 -16.54
C ARG A 43 -9.54 -2.20 -15.04
N VAL A 44 -8.82 -1.30 -14.36
CA VAL A 44 -8.63 -1.40 -12.90
C VAL A 44 -9.96 -1.18 -12.18
N ALA A 45 -10.82 -0.27 -12.65
CA ALA A 45 -12.16 -0.09 -12.09
C ALA A 45 -12.98 -1.38 -12.21
N ALA A 46 -13.00 -2.02 -13.37
CA ALA A 46 -13.71 -3.27 -13.61
C ALA A 46 -13.20 -4.42 -12.71
N MET A 47 -11.87 -4.54 -12.51
CA MET A 47 -11.29 -5.56 -11.62
C MET A 47 -11.86 -5.48 -10.20
N PHE A 48 -12.10 -4.27 -9.70
CA PHE A 48 -12.64 -4.04 -8.35
C PHE A 48 -14.17 -3.85 -8.32
N GLY A 49 -14.86 -4.01 -9.46
CA GLY A 49 -16.32 -3.77 -9.55
C GLY A 49 -16.71 -2.32 -9.26
N LYS A 50 -15.82 -1.35 -9.57
CA LYS A 50 -16.08 0.08 -9.43
C LYS A 50 -16.50 0.70 -10.76
N GLU A 51 -17.23 1.84 -10.69
CA GLU A 51 -17.77 2.50 -11.86
C GLU A 51 -16.71 3.23 -12.69
N ALA A 52 -15.65 3.73 -12.04
CA ALA A 52 -14.60 4.52 -12.68
C ALA A 52 -13.31 4.54 -11.86
N GLY A 53 -12.20 4.89 -12.54
CA GLY A 53 -10.90 5.16 -11.95
C GLY A 53 -10.30 6.49 -12.40
N VAL A 54 -9.31 6.97 -11.66
CA VAL A 54 -8.45 8.07 -12.05
C VAL A 54 -7.00 7.73 -11.76
N PHE A 55 -6.18 7.77 -12.80
CA PHE A 55 -4.73 7.55 -12.68
C PHE A 55 -4.06 8.73 -11.97
N THR A 56 -3.12 8.41 -11.10
CA THR A 56 -2.30 9.38 -10.36
C THR A 56 -0.83 8.98 -10.41
N PRO A 57 0.12 9.93 -10.35
CA PRO A 57 1.55 9.62 -10.35
C PRO A 57 2.00 8.85 -9.10
N THR A 58 1.29 9.00 -7.97
CA THR A 58 1.69 8.39 -6.69
C THR A 58 0.50 7.83 -5.93
N GLY A 59 0.76 6.81 -5.08
CA GLY A 59 -0.24 6.27 -4.14
C GLY A 59 -0.73 7.30 -3.12
N SER A 60 0.17 8.14 -2.63
CA SER A 60 -0.21 9.21 -1.69
C SER A 60 -1.24 10.15 -2.31
N LEU A 61 -1.08 10.53 -3.59
CA LEU A 61 -2.09 11.36 -4.25
C LEU A 61 -3.41 10.60 -4.44
N ALA A 62 -3.37 9.31 -4.80
CA ALA A 62 -4.57 8.50 -4.90
C ALA A 62 -5.33 8.44 -3.57
N ASN A 63 -4.63 8.24 -2.45
CA ASN A 63 -5.20 8.27 -1.11
C ASN A 63 -5.79 9.65 -0.78
N GLN A 64 -5.04 10.72 -1.03
CA GLN A 64 -5.51 12.08 -0.70
C GLN A 64 -6.74 12.50 -1.52
N LEU A 65 -6.81 12.10 -2.79
CA LEU A 65 -8.01 12.29 -3.61
C LEU A 65 -9.18 11.47 -3.06
N ALA A 66 -8.96 10.20 -2.73
CA ALA A 66 -9.97 9.30 -2.21
C ALA A 66 -10.56 9.80 -0.88
N ILE A 67 -9.69 10.15 0.06
CA ILE A 67 -10.09 10.68 1.38
C ILE A 67 -10.89 11.98 1.22
N ARG A 68 -10.40 12.89 0.37
CA ARG A 68 -11.09 14.16 0.10
C ARG A 68 -12.50 14.00 -0.49
N MET A 69 -12.77 12.89 -1.19
CA MET A 69 -14.12 12.60 -1.71
C MET A 69 -15.09 12.12 -0.63
N LEU A 70 -14.58 11.73 0.54
CA LEU A 70 -15.37 11.17 1.64
C LEU A 70 -15.49 12.09 2.85
N VAL A 71 -14.47 12.92 3.07
CA VAL A 71 -14.35 13.73 4.31
C VAL A 71 -14.23 15.20 3.92
N ALA A 72 -15.14 16.03 4.42
CA ALA A 72 -15.10 17.47 4.22
C ALA A 72 -14.10 18.15 5.19
N PRO A 73 -13.63 19.39 4.85
CA PRO A 73 -12.80 20.16 5.78
C PRO A 73 -13.48 20.34 7.15
N GLY A 74 -12.72 20.09 8.21
CA GLY A 74 -13.21 20.15 9.60
C GLY A 74 -13.87 18.88 10.11
N GLU A 75 -14.11 17.87 9.25
CA GLU A 75 -14.59 16.55 9.64
C GLU A 75 -13.45 15.58 9.93
N GLU A 76 -13.79 14.38 10.40
CA GLU A 76 -12.84 13.40 10.90
C GLU A 76 -12.80 12.12 10.08
N LEU A 77 -11.56 11.68 9.80
CA LEU A 77 -11.22 10.36 9.32
C LEU A 77 -10.71 9.50 10.48
N ILE A 78 -11.16 8.26 10.60
CA ILE A 78 -10.57 7.25 11.49
C ILE A 78 -9.64 6.33 10.72
N ALA A 79 -8.46 6.02 11.29
CA ALA A 79 -7.51 5.09 10.72
C ALA A 79 -6.68 4.38 11.81
N GLU A 80 -6.03 3.26 11.47
CA GLU A 80 -5.07 2.63 12.38
C GLU A 80 -3.85 3.55 12.58
N THR A 81 -3.29 3.57 13.81
CA THR A 81 -2.25 4.50 14.24
C THR A 81 -0.99 4.50 13.37
N ASN A 82 -0.59 3.35 12.84
CA ASN A 82 0.59 3.19 12.01
C ASN A 82 0.27 3.07 10.51
N SER A 83 -0.98 3.29 10.09
CA SER A 83 -1.33 3.27 8.67
C SER A 83 -0.54 4.31 7.88
N HIS A 84 -0.29 4.03 6.59
CA HIS A 84 0.50 4.87 5.70
C HIS A 84 -0.01 6.32 5.63
N ILE A 85 -1.32 6.49 5.51
CA ILE A 85 -1.97 7.81 5.45
C ILE A 85 -1.77 8.65 6.71
N VAL A 86 -1.52 8.02 7.86
CA VAL A 86 -1.23 8.68 9.14
C VAL A 86 0.26 8.99 9.29
N ARG A 87 1.12 8.01 8.95
CA ARG A 87 2.56 8.05 9.28
C ARG A 87 3.46 8.50 8.14
N ALA A 88 3.13 8.19 6.89
CA ALA A 88 4.07 8.32 5.76
C ALA A 88 3.64 9.33 4.69
N GLU A 89 2.50 10.00 4.85
CA GLU A 89 2.04 11.04 3.92
C GLU A 89 2.20 12.47 4.46
N LEU A 90 3.05 12.65 5.48
CA LEU A 90 3.51 13.95 6.00
C LEU A 90 2.36 14.90 6.38
N GLY A 91 1.24 14.38 6.90
CA GLY A 91 0.09 15.18 7.28
C GLY A 91 -0.72 15.72 6.10
N ALA A 92 -0.61 15.10 4.92
CA ALA A 92 -1.24 15.58 3.69
C ALA A 92 -2.77 15.77 3.81
N ALA A 93 -3.47 14.91 4.56
CA ALA A 93 -4.91 15.04 4.79
C ALA A 93 -5.27 16.35 5.50
N ALA A 94 -4.48 16.77 6.49
CA ALA A 94 -4.65 18.05 7.16
C ALA A 94 -4.27 19.23 6.25
N VAL A 95 -3.10 19.15 5.59
CA VAL A 95 -2.57 20.24 4.75
C VAL A 95 -3.43 20.51 3.52
N PHE A 96 -3.84 19.46 2.81
CA PHE A 96 -4.56 19.64 1.54
C PHE A 96 -6.08 19.68 1.70
N SER A 97 -6.61 19.00 2.70
CA SER A 97 -8.06 18.81 2.82
C SER A 97 -8.66 19.36 4.11
N GLY A 98 -7.83 19.82 5.06
CA GLY A 98 -8.31 20.35 6.34
C GLY A 98 -9.01 19.29 7.21
N ILE A 99 -8.59 18.02 7.08
CA ILE A 99 -9.22 16.87 7.71
C ILE A 99 -8.54 16.57 9.05
N THR A 100 -9.35 16.32 10.08
CA THR A 100 -8.88 15.78 11.36
C THR A 100 -8.76 14.26 11.26
N THR A 101 -7.70 13.69 11.81
CA THR A 101 -7.52 12.24 11.84
C THR A 101 -7.51 11.75 13.29
N ARG A 102 -8.40 10.80 13.61
CA ARG A 102 -8.39 10.06 14.87
C ARG A 102 -7.88 8.65 14.61
N THR A 103 -7.08 8.12 15.54
CA THR A 103 -6.44 6.82 15.35
C THR A 103 -6.81 5.83 16.45
N PHE A 104 -6.78 4.55 16.11
CA PHE A 104 -6.85 3.42 17.04
C PHE A 104 -5.62 2.53 16.86
N PRO A 105 -5.07 1.94 17.94
CA PRO A 105 -3.95 1.01 17.85
C PRO A 105 -4.43 -0.38 17.43
N ALA A 106 -3.64 -1.07 16.60
CA ALA A 106 -3.88 -2.46 16.26
C ALA A 106 -2.56 -3.25 16.26
N LYS A 107 -2.58 -4.46 16.86
CA LYS A 107 -1.40 -5.33 16.86
C LYS A 107 -1.08 -5.75 15.43
N ASN A 108 0.14 -5.47 14.97
CA ASN A 108 0.59 -5.73 13.60
C ASN A 108 -0.32 -5.11 12.53
N GLY A 109 -1.01 -4.00 12.85
CA GLY A 109 -1.95 -3.35 11.94
C GLY A 109 -3.19 -4.17 11.59
N LEU A 110 -3.45 -5.29 12.28
CA LEU A 110 -4.61 -6.14 11.99
C LEU A 110 -5.91 -5.50 12.44
N LEU A 111 -6.81 -5.31 11.50
CA LEU A 111 -8.13 -4.73 11.74
C LEU A 111 -8.96 -5.62 12.67
N LYS A 112 -9.55 -4.97 13.68
CA LYS A 112 -10.76 -5.42 14.35
C LYS A 112 -11.82 -4.36 14.12
N ALA A 113 -12.93 -4.71 13.53
CA ALA A 113 -14.01 -3.77 13.20
C ALA A 113 -14.50 -3.00 14.42
N SER A 114 -14.61 -3.69 15.58
CA SER A 114 -15.01 -3.10 16.86
C SER A 114 -14.15 -1.91 17.26
N ASP A 115 -12.82 -1.99 17.09
CA ASP A 115 -11.90 -0.97 17.60
C ASP A 115 -12.09 0.37 16.86
N ALA A 116 -12.32 0.32 15.54
CA ALA A 116 -12.61 1.50 14.73
C ALA A 116 -14.03 2.05 15.00
N LEU A 117 -15.02 1.17 15.12
CA LEU A 117 -16.42 1.56 15.33
C LEU A 117 -16.65 2.13 16.72
N GLU A 118 -15.96 1.63 17.76
CA GLU A 118 -16.09 2.11 19.14
C GLU A 118 -15.74 3.59 19.30
N ILE A 119 -14.72 4.07 18.54
CA ILE A 119 -14.31 5.48 18.62
C ILE A 119 -15.05 6.38 17.63
N ALA A 120 -15.83 5.84 16.69
CA ALA A 120 -16.56 6.61 15.71
C ALA A 120 -17.66 7.47 16.37
N ARG A 121 -17.77 8.72 15.94
CA ARG A 121 -18.74 9.70 16.46
C ARG A 121 -19.40 10.46 15.29
N PRO A 122 -20.29 9.80 14.53
CA PRO A 122 -21.04 10.49 13.48
C PRO A 122 -22.04 11.48 14.09
N ASN A 123 -22.38 12.52 13.35
CA ASN A 123 -23.40 13.51 13.74
C ASN A 123 -23.22 14.07 15.16
N SER A 124 -21.98 14.43 15.52
CA SER A 124 -21.62 14.85 16.89
C SER A 124 -22.17 16.23 17.29
N GLY A 125 -22.99 16.84 16.45
CA GLY A 125 -23.64 18.12 16.72
C GLY A 125 -22.71 19.33 16.56
N PRO A 126 -23.12 20.53 17.04
CA PRO A 126 -22.41 21.77 16.72
C PRO A 126 -21.12 22.00 17.51
N TYR A 127 -20.79 21.15 18.49
CA TYR A 127 -19.67 21.39 19.41
C TYR A 127 -18.51 20.37 19.25
N LEU A 128 -18.75 19.26 18.57
CA LEU A 128 -17.77 18.19 18.43
C LEU A 128 -17.51 17.87 16.95
N VAL A 129 -16.30 17.39 16.64
CA VAL A 129 -15.94 16.93 15.30
C VAL A 129 -16.73 15.66 14.98
N SER A 130 -17.34 15.62 13.81
CA SER A 130 -18.06 14.44 13.34
C SER A 130 -17.16 13.53 12.53
N THR A 131 -17.18 12.22 12.85
CA THR A 131 -16.57 11.18 12.01
C THR A 131 -17.42 10.98 10.77
N THR A 132 -16.81 10.96 9.59
CA THR A 132 -17.50 10.72 8.31
C THR A 132 -16.95 9.56 7.53
N ALA A 133 -15.71 9.13 7.79
CA ALA A 133 -15.12 7.96 7.13
C ALA A 133 -14.15 7.19 8.02
N ILE A 134 -13.94 5.92 7.67
CA ILE A 134 -12.90 5.04 8.23
C ILE A 134 -12.02 4.56 7.08
N ALA A 135 -10.69 4.58 7.27
CA ALA A 135 -9.71 4.05 6.32
C ALA A 135 -9.09 2.75 6.82
N VAL A 136 -8.92 1.80 5.91
CA VAL A 136 -8.27 0.51 6.12
C VAL A 136 -7.09 0.41 5.16
N GLU A 137 -5.95 -0.10 5.63
CA GLU A 137 -4.77 -0.37 4.79
C GLU A 137 -4.61 -1.88 4.59
N ASN A 138 -4.47 -2.36 3.35
CA ASN A 138 -4.27 -3.76 3.01
C ASN A 138 -3.32 -3.93 1.80
N THR A 139 -2.15 -4.61 1.93
CA THR A 139 -1.60 -5.13 3.18
C THR A 139 -1.03 -3.99 4.03
N HIS A 140 -1.04 -4.17 5.35
CA HIS A 140 -0.60 -3.12 6.27
C HIS A 140 0.94 -3.01 6.30
N ASN A 141 1.49 -1.88 5.83
CA ASN A 141 2.92 -1.68 5.61
C ASN A 141 3.76 -1.77 6.90
N PHE A 142 3.43 -0.95 7.91
CA PHE A 142 4.16 -0.93 9.18
C PHE A 142 3.79 -2.10 10.11
N GLY A 143 2.72 -2.84 9.79
CA GLY A 143 2.34 -4.07 10.45
C GLY A 143 3.10 -5.32 9.98
N GLY A 144 4.04 -5.16 9.03
CA GLY A 144 4.79 -6.31 8.48
C GLY A 144 4.13 -6.94 7.25
N GLY A 145 3.34 -6.19 6.49
CA GLY A 145 2.67 -6.69 5.29
C GLY A 145 1.48 -7.62 5.59
N THR A 146 0.86 -7.44 6.75
CA THR A 146 -0.28 -8.26 7.19
C THR A 146 -1.49 -8.07 6.29
N VAL A 147 -2.16 -9.19 5.97
CA VAL A 147 -3.41 -9.21 5.21
C VAL A 147 -4.59 -9.04 6.16
N GLN A 148 -5.46 -8.10 5.87
CA GLN A 148 -6.65 -7.86 6.68
C GLN A 148 -7.68 -9.00 6.52
N PRO A 149 -8.21 -9.55 7.63
CA PRO A 149 -9.24 -10.58 7.56
C PRO A 149 -10.49 -10.06 6.85
N ILE A 150 -10.94 -10.75 5.80
CA ILE A 150 -12.12 -10.33 5.03
C ILE A 150 -13.39 -10.27 5.89
N SER A 151 -13.47 -11.13 6.92
CA SER A 151 -14.57 -11.12 7.90
C SER A 151 -14.62 -9.81 8.71
N GLU A 152 -13.45 -9.27 9.09
CA GLU A 152 -13.38 -7.99 9.80
C GLU A 152 -13.71 -6.81 8.89
N ILE A 153 -13.28 -6.87 7.62
CA ILE A 153 -13.65 -5.87 6.60
C ILE A 153 -15.19 -5.88 6.41
N ALA A 154 -15.80 -7.06 6.31
CA ALA A 154 -17.25 -7.19 6.16
C ALA A 154 -18.00 -6.69 7.41
N ALA A 155 -17.50 -7.00 8.61
CA ALA A 155 -18.06 -6.52 9.87
C ALA A 155 -17.95 -4.98 9.98
N LEU A 156 -16.80 -4.42 9.58
CA LEU A 156 -16.59 -2.98 9.52
C LEU A 156 -17.57 -2.30 8.55
N ARG A 157 -17.78 -2.85 7.34
CA ARG A 157 -18.76 -2.30 6.38
C ARG A 157 -20.16 -2.28 6.97
N LYS A 158 -20.59 -3.39 7.60
CA LYS A 158 -21.90 -3.46 8.24
C LYS A 158 -22.06 -2.37 9.32
N GLY A 159 -21.10 -2.24 10.24
CA GLY A 159 -21.17 -1.23 11.29
C GLY A 159 -21.08 0.20 10.76
N ALA A 160 -20.27 0.42 9.70
CA ALA A 160 -20.18 1.71 9.03
C ALA A 160 -21.50 2.09 8.34
N ASP A 161 -22.21 1.15 7.71
CA ASP A 161 -23.54 1.39 7.12
C ASP A 161 -24.57 1.79 8.18
N GLU A 162 -24.58 1.12 9.34
CA GLU A 162 -25.46 1.45 10.46
C GLU A 162 -25.21 2.87 11.02
N LEU A 163 -23.96 3.34 10.93
CA LEU A 163 -23.54 4.66 11.40
C LEU A 163 -23.54 5.73 10.29
N GLY A 164 -23.81 5.38 9.04
CA GLY A 164 -23.75 6.30 7.90
C GLY A 164 -22.34 6.75 7.53
N LEU A 165 -21.31 5.92 7.82
CA LEU A 165 -19.89 6.22 7.54
C LEU A 165 -19.45 5.65 6.19
N ALA A 166 -18.57 6.39 5.51
CA ALA A 166 -17.90 5.91 4.32
C ALA A 166 -16.64 5.10 4.67
N LEU A 167 -16.23 4.19 3.76
CA LEU A 167 -15.00 3.42 3.90
C LEU A 167 -14.02 3.69 2.75
N HIS A 168 -12.75 3.91 3.11
CA HIS A 168 -11.63 4.00 2.19
C HIS A 168 -10.69 2.81 2.33
N LEU A 169 -10.23 2.22 1.21
CA LEU A 169 -9.16 1.23 1.18
C LEU A 169 -7.87 1.85 0.64
N ASP A 170 -6.85 1.96 1.49
CA ASP A 170 -5.48 2.06 1.00
C ASP A 170 -5.01 0.66 0.58
N GLY A 171 -5.16 0.39 -0.70
CA GLY A 171 -4.80 -0.87 -1.34
C GLY A 171 -3.44 -0.82 -2.02
N ALA A 172 -2.48 -0.07 -1.45
CA ALA A 172 -1.15 0.08 -2.04
C ALA A 172 -0.45 -1.26 -2.37
N ARG A 173 -0.78 -2.32 -1.63
CA ARG A 173 -0.31 -3.71 -1.87
C ARG A 173 -1.47 -4.72 -1.89
N ILE A 174 -2.62 -4.32 -2.37
CA ILE A 174 -3.80 -5.19 -2.46
C ILE A 174 -3.57 -6.41 -3.37
N TRP A 175 -2.66 -6.30 -4.34
CA TRP A 175 -2.21 -7.38 -5.20
C TRP A 175 -1.57 -8.52 -4.37
N ASN A 176 -0.72 -8.15 -3.40
CA ASN A 176 -0.12 -9.09 -2.45
C ASN A 176 -1.19 -9.73 -1.55
N ALA A 177 -2.16 -8.95 -1.07
CA ALA A 177 -3.26 -9.47 -0.26
C ALA A 177 -4.10 -10.50 -1.05
N HIS A 178 -4.40 -10.22 -2.32
CA HIS A 178 -5.11 -11.14 -3.22
C HIS A 178 -4.35 -12.45 -3.37
N VAL A 179 -3.07 -12.40 -3.74
CA VAL A 179 -2.24 -13.60 -3.97
C VAL A 179 -2.09 -14.44 -2.70
N ALA A 180 -1.97 -13.80 -1.53
CA ALA A 180 -1.80 -14.50 -0.26
C ALA A 180 -3.10 -15.12 0.27
N SER A 181 -4.25 -14.46 0.07
CA SER A 181 -5.53 -14.88 0.66
C SER A 181 -6.48 -15.59 -0.30
N GLY A 182 -6.29 -15.43 -1.62
CA GLY A 182 -7.24 -15.89 -2.64
C GLY A 182 -8.52 -15.05 -2.73
N VAL A 183 -8.66 -13.99 -1.93
CA VAL A 183 -9.83 -13.09 -1.99
C VAL A 183 -9.78 -12.28 -3.29
N SER A 184 -10.87 -12.29 -4.06
CA SER A 184 -10.91 -11.57 -5.34
C SER A 184 -10.93 -10.06 -5.16
N PHE A 185 -10.44 -9.33 -6.18
CA PHE A 185 -10.48 -7.86 -6.17
C PHE A 185 -11.91 -7.33 -6.10
N THR A 186 -12.87 -7.99 -6.77
CA THR A 186 -14.28 -7.63 -6.70
C THR A 186 -14.85 -7.82 -5.30
N GLU A 187 -14.42 -8.88 -4.58
CA GLU A 187 -14.82 -9.10 -3.19
C GLU A 187 -14.33 -7.96 -2.28
N TYR A 188 -13.04 -7.55 -2.40
CA TYR A 188 -12.56 -6.36 -1.69
C TYR A 188 -13.33 -5.11 -2.11
N GLY A 189 -13.55 -4.95 -3.42
CA GLY A 189 -14.18 -3.75 -3.97
C GLY A 189 -15.55 -3.44 -3.40
N LYS A 190 -16.37 -4.44 -3.13
CA LYS A 190 -17.76 -4.23 -2.66
C LYS A 190 -17.87 -3.58 -1.28
N TYR A 191 -16.82 -3.64 -0.45
CA TYR A 191 -16.87 -3.12 0.92
C TYR A 191 -16.48 -1.65 1.05
N PHE A 192 -15.85 -1.05 0.04
CA PHE A 192 -15.29 0.29 0.16
C PHE A 192 -15.91 1.29 -0.81
N ASP A 193 -16.10 2.52 -0.36
CA ASP A 193 -16.61 3.63 -1.18
C ASP A 193 -15.54 4.18 -2.13
N THR A 194 -14.30 4.23 -1.66
CA THR A 194 -13.12 4.60 -2.44
C THR A 194 -11.98 3.63 -2.19
N ILE A 195 -11.18 3.38 -3.23
CA ILE A 195 -10.01 2.49 -3.16
C ILE A 195 -8.85 3.19 -3.84
N SER A 196 -7.65 3.10 -3.28
CA SER A 196 -6.41 3.41 -3.99
C SER A 196 -5.60 2.13 -4.19
N VAL A 197 -5.00 1.96 -5.37
CA VAL A 197 -4.13 0.82 -5.69
C VAL A 197 -2.84 1.32 -6.32
N CYS A 198 -1.69 0.82 -5.88
CA CYS A 198 -0.40 1.16 -6.48
C CYS A 198 0.02 0.09 -7.50
N LEU A 199 0.60 0.55 -8.61
CA LEU A 199 1.16 -0.29 -9.66
C LEU A 199 2.71 -0.28 -9.63
N SER A 200 3.29 0.71 -8.90
CA SER A 200 4.72 1.02 -8.82
C SER A 200 5.43 0.45 -7.59
N LYS A 201 5.02 -0.73 -7.13
CA LYS A 201 5.65 -1.48 -6.02
C LYS A 201 5.97 -2.90 -6.48
N GLY A 202 5.48 -3.94 -5.81
CA GLY A 202 5.71 -5.33 -6.18
C GLY A 202 5.36 -5.68 -7.64
N LEU A 203 4.43 -4.96 -8.26
CA LEU A 203 4.11 -5.11 -9.68
C LEU A 203 5.17 -4.52 -10.63
N GLY A 204 6.09 -3.67 -10.15
CA GLY A 204 7.26 -3.21 -10.91
C GLY A 204 7.01 -2.13 -11.96
N ALA A 205 5.81 -1.54 -12.07
CA ALA A 205 5.63 -0.37 -12.90
C ALA A 205 6.47 0.81 -12.36
N PRO A 206 7.09 1.64 -13.22
CA PRO A 206 7.99 2.70 -12.75
C PRO A 206 7.28 3.81 -11.98
N VAL A 207 6.01 4.05 -12.28
CA VAL A 207 5.16 5.11 -11.72
C VAL A 207 3.72 4.66 -11.81
N GLY A 208 2.89 5.11 -10.88
CA GLY A 208 1.45 5.09 -11.05
C GLY A 208 0.67 4.36 -9.97
N SER A 209 -0.49 4.93 -9.75
CA SER A 209 -1.55 4.41 -8.90
C SER A 209 -2.91 4.78 -9.50
N VAL A 210 -3.97 4.10 -9.09
CA VAL A 210 -5.32 4.41 -9.53
C VAL A 210 -6.21 4.58 -8.31
N MET A 211 -6.95 5.68 -8.25
CA MET A 211 -8.05 5.87 -7.31
C MET A 211 -9.35 5.45 -7.97
N LEU A 212 -10.12 4.60 -7.29
CA LEU A 212 -11.36 3.99 -7.78
C LEU A 212 -12.57 4.42 -6.95
N SER A 213 -13.70 4.69 -7.61
CA SER A 213 -14.97 4.99 -6.93
C SER A 213 -16.14 5.02 -7.93
N THR A 214 -17.22 5.73 -7.55
CA THR A 214 -18.31 6.09 -8.46
C THR A 214 -17.85 7.11 -9.50
N LYS A 215 -18.54 7.18 -10.64
CA LYS A 215 -18.26 8.17 -11.71
C LYS A 215 -18.25 9.61 -11.20
N ASP A 216 -19.21 9.96 -10.34
CA ASP A 216 -19.31 11.31 -9.79
C ASP A 216 -18.12 11.69 -8.89
N ARG A 217 -17.68 10.76 -8.02
CA ARG A 217 -16.50 10.98 -7.16
C ARG A 217 -15.23 11.08 -8.00
N VAL A 218 -15.07 10.24 -9.01
CA VAL A 218 -13.91 10.24 -9.91
C VAL A 218 -13.87 11.54 -10.73
N ALA A 219 -15.00 12.02 -11.24
CA ALA A 219 -15.06 13.32 -11.95
C ALA A 219 -14.59 14.48 -11.05
N LYS A 220 -15.05 14.52 -9.80
CA LYS A 220 -14.56 15.49 -8.79
C LYS A 220 -13.08 15.30 -8.46
N ALA A 221 -12.62 14.07 -8.32
CA ALA A 221 -11.21 13.74 -8.05
C ALA A 221 -10.29 14.22 -9.19
N ARG A 222 -10.70 14.16 -10.47
CA ARG A 222 -9.94 14.71 -11.61
C ARG A 222 -9.72 16.22 -11.49
N LEU A 223 -10.70 16.97 -11.01
CA LEU A 223 -10.54 18.41 -10.75
C LEU A 223 -9.49 18.65 -9.66
N TRP A 224 -9.52 17.88 -8.59
CA TRP A 224 -8.54 17.99 -7.51
C TRP A 224 -7.17 17.50 -7.92
N ARG A 225 -7.07 16.43 -8.72
CA ARG A 225 -5.80 15.98 -9.32
C ARG A 225 -5.14 17.14 -10.08
N LYS A 226 -5.92 17.88 -10.88
CA LYS A 226 -5.43 19.07 -11.61
C LYS A 226 -4.96 20.17 -10.67
N ARG A 227 -5.74 20.48 -9.61
CA ARG A 227 -5.39 21.51 -8.62
C ARG A 227 -4.09 21.18 -7.87
N TYR A 228 -3.83 19.90 -7.60
CA TYR A 228 -2.61 19.42 -6.95
C TYR A 228 -1.42 19.31 -7.93
N GLY A 229 -1.56 19.76 -9.17
CA GLY A 229 -0.47 19.79 -10.15
C GLY A 229 -0.20 18.45 -10.85
N ALA A 230 -1.06 17.43 -10.67
CA ALA A 230 -0.86 16.09 -11.23
C ALA A 230 -1.72 15.80 -12.49
N GLY A 231 -2.22 16.84 -13.17
CA GLY A 231 -2.77 16.71 -14.52
C GLY A 231 -1.64 16.65 -15.54
N MET A 232 -1.26 15.45 -15.95
CA MET A 232 -0.21 15.23 -16.95
C MET A 232 -0.81 15.21 -18.37
N ARG A 233 0.04 15.14 -19.39
CA ARG A 233 -0.36 15.15 -20.80
C ARG A 233 -0.41 13.72 -21.34
N GLN A 234 0.60 13.24 -22.04
CA GLN A 234 0.72 11.91 -22.64
C GLN A 234 1.08 10.87 -21.57
N ILE A 235 0.21 10.72 -20.59
CA ILE A 235 0.41 9.85 -19.42
C ILE A 235 0.28 8.36 -19.77
N GLY A 236 -0.27 8.05 -20.94
CA GLY A 236 -0.36 6.70 -21.47
C GLY A 236 0.99 5.98 -21.56
N LEU A 237 2.10 6.70 -21.71
CA LEU A 237 3.44 6.13 -21.60
C LEU A 237 3.62 5.40 -20.26
N LEU A 238 3.22 6.01 -19.15
CA LEU A 238 3.33 5.42 -17.82
C LEU A 238 2.24 4.37 -17.58
N ALA A 239 1.04 4.58 -18.10
CA ALA A 239 -0.05 3.63 -18.03
C ALA A 239 0.26 2.31 -18.76
N ALA A 240 1.03 2.34 -19.84
CA ALA A 240 1.48 1.13 -20.55
C ALA A 240 2.36 0.23 -19.66
N GLY A 241 3.26 0.82 -18.87
CA GLY A 241 4.01 0.07 -17.85
C GLY A 241 3.12 -0.58 -16.82
N ALA A 242 2.03 0.09 -16.42
CA ALA A 242 1.03 -0.43 -15.51
C ALA A 242 0.21 -1.59 -16.15
N HIS A 243 -0.18 -1.48 -17.40
CA HIS A 243 -0.81 -2.58 -18.15
C HIS A 243 0.08 -3.81 -18.19
N TYR A 244 1.36 -3.62 -18.58
CA TYR A 244 2.34 -4.71 -18.59
C TYR A 244 2.47 -5.38 -17.22
N ALA A 245 2.52 -4.58 -16.15
CA ALA A 245 2.61 -5.06 -14.77
C ALA A 245 1.39 -5.92 -14.37
N LEU A 246 0.19 -5.48 -14.73
CA LEU A 246 -1.05 -6.22 -14.47
C LEU A 246 -1.14 -7.53 -15.26
N ASP A 247 -0.57 -7.59 -16.45
CA ASP A 247 -0.60 -8.78 -17.29
C ASP A 247 0.42 -9.85 -16.85
N ASN A 248 1.56 -9.42 -16.26
CA ASN A 248 2.70 -10.31 -16.10
C ASN A 248 3.13 -10.52 -14.63
N ASN A 249 2.79 -9.59 -13.70
CA ASN A 249 3.46 -9.56 -12.42
C ASN A 249 2.57 -9.83 -11.20
N ILE A 250 1.27 -10.09 -11.35
CA ILE A 250 0.39 -10.39 -10.21
C ILE A 250 0.73 -11.75 -9.61
N ASP A 251 0.66 -12.82 -10.39
CA ASP A 251 0.83 -14.18 -9.89
C ASP A 251 2.23 -14.44 -9.34
N ARG A 252 3.26 -13.79 -9.94
CA ARG A 252 4.63 -13.93 -9.47
C ARG A 252 4.89 -13.34 -8.08
N LEU A 253 3.99 -12.53 -7.53
CA LEU A 253 4.11 -12.04 -6.14
C LEU A 253 4.19 -13.20 -5.13
N ALA A 254 3.69 -14.39 -5.48
CA ALA A 254 3.85 -15.59 -4.67
C ALA A 254 5.33 -15.94 -4.41
N GLU A 255 6.23 -15.65 -5.35
CA GLU A 255 7.67 -15.86 -5.18
C GLU A 255 8.26 -14.89 -4.15
N ASP A 256 7.80 -13.63 -4.17
CA ASP A 256 8.23 -12.64 -3.19
C ASP A 256 7.79 -13.05 -1.78
N HIS A 257 6.56 -13.58 -1.65
CA HIS A 257 6.04 -14.10 -0.37
C HIS A 257 6.85 -15.28 0.12
N ARG A 258 7.19 -16.25 -0.75
CA ARG A 258 8.01 -17.41 -0.41
C ARG A 258 9.38 -16.97 0.12
N ARG A 259 10.08 -16.07 -0.59
CA ARG A 259 11.38 -15.54 -0.16
C ARG A 259 11.30 -14.77 1.15
N ALA A 260 10.25 -14.01 1.38
CA ALA A 260 10.02 -13.34 2.66
C ALA A 260 9.86 -14.35 3.80
N GLN A 261 9.13 -15.44 3.56
CA GLN A 261 8.94 -16.52 4.53
C GLN A 261 10.26 -17.28 4.82
N GLU A 262 11.11 -17.47 3.81
CA GLU A 262 12.43 -18.09 3.97
C GLU A 262 13.35 -17.20 4.83
N LEU A 263 13.40 -15.90 4.56
CA LEU A 263 14.13 -14.92 5.37
C LEU A 263 13.64 -14.95 6.84
N ALA A 264 12.33 -14.87 7.05
CA ALA A 264 11.74 -14.88 8.39
C ALA A 264 12.07 -16.15 9.17
N THR A 265 11.96 -17.31 8.52
CA THR A 265 12.27 -18.61 9.13
C THR A 265 13.76 -18.70 9.51
N ALA A 266 14.64 -18.24 8.62
CA ALA A 266 16.08 -18.26 8.88
C ALA A 266 16.49 -17.30 10.03
N ILE A 267 15.84 -16.14 10.14
CA ILE A 267 16.07 -15.17 11.23
C ILE A 267 15.53 -15.71 12.56
N ALA A 268 14.33 -16.28 12.59
CA ALA A 268 13.74 -16.88 13.78
C ALA A 268 14.59 -18.07 14.32
N ALA A 269 15.29 -18.77 13.44
CA ALA A 269 16.23 -19.84 13.82
C ALA A 269 17.50 -19.29 14.52
N VAL A 270 17.87 -18.02 14.30
CA VAL A 270 18.96 -17.35 15.04
C VAL A 270 18.46 -16.89 16.40
N ASP A 271 17.33 -16.19 16.41
CA ASP A 271 16.68 -15.72 17.64
C ASP A 271 15.16 -15.55 17.38
N SER A 272 14.36 -16.39 18.00
CA SER A 272 12.90 -16.40 17.84
C SER A 272 12.21 -15.18 18.45
N SER A 273 12.90 -14.36 19.23
CA SER A 273 12.35 -13.11 19.75
C SER A 273 12.27 -12.00 18.72
N LEU A 274 13.00 -12.12 17.60
CA LEU A 274 13.08 -11.08 16.56
C LEU A 274 11.88 -11.08 15.62
N ILE A 275 11.30 -12.26 15.38
CA ILE A 275 10.19 -12.42 14.45
C ILE A 275 9.48 -13.77 14.70
N ASP A 276 8.15 -13.75 14.61
CA ASP A 276 7.34 -14.94 14.44
C ASP A 276 7.06 -15.16 12.95
N PRO A 277 7.63 -16.18 12.29
CA PRO A 277 7.44 -16.40 10.86
C PRO A 277 5.97 -16.56 10.45
N THR A 278 5.09 -16.99 11.36
CA THR A 278 3.65 -17.14 11.08
C THR A 278 2.94 -15.80 10.86
N THR A 279 3.57 -14.69 11.24
CA THR A 279 3.03 -13.33 11.04
C THR A 279 3.45 -12.71 9.71
N VAL A 280 4.32 -13.35 8.94
CA VAL A 280 4.76 -12.89 7.61
C VAL A 280 3.76 -13.39 6.56
N HIS A 281 2.79 -12.56 6.23
CA HIS A 281 1.72 -12.93 5.32
C HIS A 281 2.09 -12.74 3.84
N THR A 282 2.98 -11.78 3.56
CA THR A 282 3.32 -11.37 2.18
C THR A 282 4.81 -11.08 2.02
N ASN A 283 5.18 -10.02 1.34
CA ASN A 283 6.55 -9.68 0.96
C ASN A 283 7.31 -8.80 1.97
N ILE A 284 6.76 -8.55 3.15
CA ILE A 284 7.38 -7.68 4.16
C ILE A 284 7.80 -8.51 5.38
N VAL A 285 9.07 -8.39 5.76
CA VAL A 285 9.66 -9.01 6.96
C VAL A 285 10.00 -7.90 7.94
N GLY A 286 9.26 -7.80 9.04
CA GLY A 286 9.47 -6.85 10.12
C GLY A 286 10.23 -7.51 11.28
N LEU A 287 11.33 -6.92 11.72
CA LEU A 287 12.14 -7.42 12.82
C LEU A 287 11.97 -6.54 14.04
N ASP A 288 11.58 -7.13 15.16
CA ASP A 288 11.59 -6.48 16.47
C ASP A 288 12.93 -6.73 17.15
N LEU A 289 13.71 -5.68 17.36
CA LEU A 289 15.03 -5.74 18.01
C LEU A 289 14.96 -5.36 19.49
N ALA A 290 13.78 -5.35 20.11
CA ALA A 290 13.64 -4.93 21.51
C ALA A 290 14.51 -5.74 22.47
N ALA A 291 14.67 -7.05 22.23
CA ALA A 291 15.49 -7.97 23.03
C ALA A 291 17.00 -7.83 22.79
N LEU A 292 17.42 -7.21 21.68
CA LEU A 292 18.84 -7.07 21.35
C LEU A 292 19.43 -5.75 21.89
N PRO A 293 20.74 -5.72 22.21
CA PRO A 293 21.42 -4.50 22.66
C PRO A 293 21.64 -3.48 21.54
N ILE A 294 21.44 -3.87 20.25
CA ILE A 294 21.65 -3.01 19.08
C ILE A 294 20.38 -2.30 18.64
N THR A 295 20.55 -1.18 17.92
CA THR A 295 19.46 -0.46 17.25
C THR A 295 19.22 -1.00 15.83
N ALA A 296 18.07 -0.70 15.26
CA ALA A 296 17.80 -1.01 13.87
C ALA A 296 18.73 -0.30 12.88
N ALA A 297 19.21 0.91 13.24
CA ALA A 297 20.20 1.64 12.45
C ALA A 297 21.56 0.93 12.44
N GLU A 298 22.00 0.40 13.58
CA GLU A 298 23.25 -0.38 13.69
C GLU A 298 23.14 -1.69 12.90
N LEU A 299 22.03 -2.42 13.00
CA LEU A 299 21.79 -3.60 12.17
C LEU A 299 21.84 -3.26 10.68
N ALA A 300 21.14 -2.19 10.26
CA ALA A 300 21.13 -1.76 8.88
C ALA A 300 22.54 -1.36 8.38
N ALA A 301 23.36 -0.74 9.23
CA ALA A 301 24.76 -0.41 8.89
C ALA A 301 25.61 -1.68 8.71
N ARG A 302 25.54 -2.64 9.63
CA ARG A 302 26.26 -3.93 9.52
C ARG A 302 25.86 -4.69 8.24
N CYS A 303 24.57 -4.75 7.95
CA CYS A 303 24.06 -5.38 6.71
C CYS A 303 24.59 -4.65 5.47
N LYS A 304 24.58 -3.31 5.48
CA LYS A 304 25.05 -2.48 4.36
C LYS A 304 26.53 -2.70 4.06
N ASP A 305 27.37 -2.78 5.09
CA ASP A 305 28.80 -3.03 4.96
C ASP A 305 29.08 -4.42 4.36
N ALA A 306 28.16 -5.38 4.58
CA ALA A 306 28.20 -6.72 3.99
C ALA A 306 27.47 -6.80 2.62
N GLY A 307 26.94 -5.71 2.07
CA GLY A 307 26.31 -5.68 0.76
C GLY A 307 24.79 -5.88 0.74
N LEU A 308 24.12 -5.88 1.90
CA LEU A 308 22.66 -6.00 2.02
C LEU A 308 22.05 -4.70 2.57
N TRP A 309 21.14 -4.10 1.82
CA TRP A 309 20.46 -2.88 2.24
C TRP A 309 19.07 -3.19 2.81
N ILE A 310 18.82 -2.78 4.04
CA ILE A 310 17.54 -2.90 4.74
C ILE A 310 17.11 -1.55 5.30
N SER A 311 15.84 -1.42 5.73
CA SER A 311 15.32 -0.18 6.31
C SER A 311 15.26 -0.24 7.83
N ALA A 312 15.81 0.78 8.52
CA ALA A 312 15.52 1.08 9.92
C ALA A 312 14.32 2.03 9.98
N LEU A 313 13.18 1.57 10.50
CA LEU A 313 11.93 2.35 10.56
C LEU A 313 11.60 2.85 11.97
N GLY A 314 12.47 2.57 12.93
CA GLY A 314 12.39 3.01 14.30
C GLY A 314 13.64 2.59 15.07
N PRO A 315 13.79 2.96 16.34
CA PRO A 315 14.98 2.60 17.11
C PRO A 315 15.21 1.08 17.21
N LYS A 316 14.12 0.30 17.30
CA LYS A 316 14.13 -1.16 17.49
C LYS A 316 13.34 -1.90 16.42
N TYR A 317 12.98 -1.27 15.31
CA TYR A 317 12.24 -1.93 14.23
C TYR A 317 12.97 -1.80 12.89
N ALA A 318 13.41 -2.93 12.36
CA ALA A 318 13.99 -3.04 11.02
C ALA A 318 13.01 -3.75 10.07
N ARG A 319 13.08 -3.41 8.78
CA ARG A 319 12.20 -3.96 7.76
C ARG A 319 12.97 -4.36 6.52
N LEU A 320 12.64 -5.56 5.99
CA LEU A 320 13.06 -6.03 4.69
C LEU A 320 11.81 -6.20 3.81
N VAL A 321 11.94 -5.97 2.52
CA VAL A 321 10.84 -6.14 1.55
C VAL A 321 11.39 -6.88 0.35
N THR A 322 10.86 -8.08 0.09
CA THR A 322 11.19 -8.87 -1.11
C THR A 322 10.43 -8.34 -2.32
N HIS A 323 11.00 -8.48 -3.51
CA HIS A 323 10.46 -7.89 -4.73
C HIS A 323 11.02 -8.53 -6.00
N LEU A 324 10.53 -8.09 -7.16
CA LEU A 324 10.82 -8.59 -8.50
C LEU A 324 12.33 -8.74 -8.82
N ASP A 325 13.17 -7.81 -8.36
CA ASP A 325 14.60 -7.79 -8.63
C ASP A 325 15.43 -8.53 -7.55
N PHE A 326 14.79 -9.41 -6.78
CA PHE A 326 15.41 -10.20 -5.72
C PHE A 326 15.18 -11.68 -5.99
N ASP A 327 16.23 -12.42 -6.33
CA ASP A 327 16.18 -13.83 -6.72
C ASP A 327 16.56 -14.80 -5.59
N ASP A 328 16.53 -16.10 -5.86
CA ASP A 328 16.80 -17.16 -4.87
C ASP A 328 18.26 -17.18 -4.42
N ALA A 329 19.20 -16.88 -5.31
CA ALA A 329 20.63 -16.81 -4.98
C ALA A 329 20.90 -15.64 -4.02
N GLN A 330 20.30 -14.48 -4.31
CA GLN A 330 20.36 -13.31 -3.44
C GLN A 330 19.64 -13.55 -2.10
N CYS A 331 18.57 -14.35 -2.08
CA CYS A 331 17.88 -14.73 -0.84
C CYS A 331 18.79 -15.56 0.06
N ALA A 332 19.48 -16.56 -0.48
CA ALA A 332 20.45 -17.34 0.26
C ALA A 332 21.62 -16.49 0.80
N GLU A 333 22.15 -15.57 -0.02
CA GLU A 333 23.20 -14.64 0.39
C GLU A 333 22.71 -13.68 1.50
N ALA A 334 21.51 -13.11 1.36
CA ALA A 334 20.93 -12.21 2.36
C ALA A 334 20.72 -12.90 3.71
N ILE A 335 20.30 -14.18 3.72
CA ILE A 335 20.19 -15.00 4.93
C ILE A 335 21.53 -15.11 5.66
N GLU A 336 22.62 -15.41 4.95
CA GLU A 336 23.95 -15.54 5.56
C GLU A 336 24.48 -14.20 6.09
N ILE A 337 24.20 -13.09 5.40
CA ILE A 337 24.55 -11.74 5.87
C ILE A 337 23.77 -11.41 7.16
N LEU A 338 22.46 -11.65 7.18
CA LEU A 338 21.61 -11.38 8.35
C LEU A 338 22.03 -12.20 9.57
N LYS A 339 22.29 -13.50 9.41
CA LYS A 339 22.79 -14.35 10.49
C LYS A 339 24.05 -13.78 11.15
N LYS A 340 25.02 -13.34 10.33
CA LYS A 340 26.27 -12.74 10.84
C LYS A 340 26.03 -11.38 11.49
N ALA A 341 25.21 -10.53 10.89
CA ALA A 341 24.94 -9.18 11.38
C ALA A 341 24.17 -9.15 12.72
N LEU A 342 23.35 -10.19 12.99
CA LEU A 342 22.56 -10.32 14.20
C LEU A 342 23.38 -10.82 15.41
N VAL A 343 24.44 -11.62 15.18
CA VAL A 343 25.26 -12.19 16.26
C VAL A 343 26.57 -11.44 16.51
N ALA A 344 26.93 -10.49 15.65
CA ALA A 344 28.09 -9.62 15.80
C ALA A 344 27.81 -8.48 16.79
#